data_cd60ba8d7811502639ea59452973f0fa
#
_entry.id   cd60ba8d7811502639ea59452973f0fa
#
_cell.length_a   1.000
_cell.length_b   1.000
_cell.length_c   1.000
_cell.angle_alpha   90.00
_cell.angle_beta   90.00
_cell.angle_gamma   90.00
#
_symmetry.space_group_name_H-M   'P 1'
#
loop_
_entity.id
_entity.type
_entity.pdbx_description
1 polymer ?
#
loop_
_entity_poly.entity_id
_entity_poly.type
_entity_poly.pdbx_seq_one_letter_code
_entity_poly.pdbx_strand_id
1 'polypeptide(L)'
;MAVVVLPRSLVVLFPGAERRVAAEGTTVSEVIGTLDARWPGVRDRLCERGTALREFINVYVDGLPADLQTAVGAGSTVHILPAVAGG
;
A
#
# COMPACT_ATOMS: atom_id res chain seq x y z
N MET A 1 -1.39 13.81 6.12
CA MET A 1 -0.81 12.62 5.46
C MET A 1 -1.23 11.36 6.14
N ALA A 2 -1.47 10.32 5.38
CA ALA A 2 -1.69 9.00 5.95
C ALA A 2 -0.36 8.34 6.32
N VAL A 3 -0.39 7.43 7.27
CA VAL A 3 0.75 6.57 7.59
C VAL A 3 0.52 5.24 6.87
N VAL A 4 1.51 4.80 6.11
CA VAL A 4 1.46 3.52 5.41
C VAL A 4 2.39 2.54 6.11
N VAL A 5 1.86 1.36 6.45
CA VAL A 5 2.66 0.28 7.02
C VAL A 5 2.89 -0.76 5.93
N LEU A 6 4.16 -0.92 5.53
CA LEU A 6 4.57 -1.80 4.45
C LEU A 6 5.03 -3.15 4.98
N PRO A 7 4.78 -4.25 4.26
CA PRO A 7 5.32 -5.54 4.67
C PRO A 7 6.83 -5.59 4.43
N ARG A 8 7.51 -6.38 5.25
CA ARG A 8 8.96 -6.54 5.13
C ARG A 8 9.36 -7.02 3.73
N SER A 9 8.57 -7.91 3.15
CA SER A 9 8.85 -8.43 1.80
C SER A 9 8.89 -7.36 0.73
N LEU A 10 8.15 -6.26 0.93
CA LEU A 10 8.18 -5.14 0.00
C LEU A 10 9.35 -4.21 0.31
N VAL A 11 9.58 -3.95 1.59
CA VAL A 11 10.66 -3.03 2.03
C VAL A 11 12.03 -3.47 1.51
N VAL A 12 12.31 -4.77 1.54
CA VAL A 12 13.61 -5.28 1.08
C VAL A 12 13.85 -5.12 -0.42
N LEU A 13 12.79 -4.90 -1.19
CA LEU A 13 12.91 -4.72 -2.64
C LEU A 13 13.23 -3.29 -3.05
N PHE A 14 13.02 -2.32 -2.15
CA PHE A 14 13.15 -0.90 -2.49
C PHE A 14 14.10 -0.21 -1.52
N PRO A 15 15.34 0.04 -1.95
CA PRO A 15 16.33 0.70 -1.08
C PRO A 15 15.81 2.03 -0.55
N GLY A 16 15.96 2.26 0.74
CA GLY A 16 15.47 3.46 1.40
C GLY A 16 14.04 3.39 1.90
N ALA A 17 13.29 2.36 1.53
CA ALA A 17 11.94 2.19 2.04
C ALA A 17 11.98 1.72 3.49
N GLU A 18 11.00 2.19 4.26
CA GLU A 18 10.86 1.81 5.67
C GLU A 18 9.49 1.17 5.87
N ARG A 19 9.34 0.44 6.98
CA ARG A 19 8.07 -0.24 7.26
C ARG A 19 6.93 0.73 7.54
N ARG A 20 7.24 1.93 8.04
CA ARG A 20 6.23 2.98 8.25
C ARG A 20 6.68 4.21 7.49
N VAL A 21 5.85 4.66 6.57
CA VAL A 21 6.14 5.86 5.78
C VAL A 21 4.89 6.73 5.71
N ALA A 22 5.08 8.04 5.70
CA ALA A 22 3.98 8.96 5.47
C ALA A 22 3.79 9.14 3.97
N ALA A 23 2.55 9.17 3.52
CA ALA A 23 2.23 9.35 2.11
C ALA A 23 0.97 10.18 1.95
N GLU A 24 0.94 11.04 0.94
CA GLU A 24 -0.23 11.81 0.58
C GLU A 24 -1.18 10.98 -0.29
N GLY A 25 -2.46 11.30 -0.21
CA GLY A 25 -3.48 10.70 -1.03
C GLY A 25 -4.81 10.66 -0.31
N THR A 26 -5.89 10.73 -1.07
CA THR A 26 -7.25 10.67 -0.55
C THR A 26 -7.93 9.34 -0.83
N THR A 27 -7.27 8.46 -1.56
CA THR A 27 -7.68 7.08 -1.79
C THR A 27 -6.47 6.17 -1.67
N VAL A 28 -6.72 4.88 -1.49
CA VAL A 28 -5.64 3.89 -1.48
C VAL A 28 -4.83 3.97 -2.77
N SER A 29 -5.49 4.11 -3.91
CA SER A 29 -4.79 4.22 -5.20
C SER A 29 -3.85 5.43 -5.23
N GLU A 30 -4.28 6.58 -4.72
CA GLU A 30 -3.43 7.77 -4.69
C GLU A 30 -2.24 7.58 -3.76
N VAL A 31 -2.47 6.98 -2.60
CA VAL A 31 -1.39 6.67 -1.66
C VAL A 31 -0.35 5.77 -2.29
N ILE A 32 -0.80 4.71 -2.99
CA ILE A 32 0.12 3.81 -3.71
C ILE A 32 0.88 4.58 -4.80
N GLY A 33 0.21 5.49 -5.51
CA GLY A 33 0.86 6.35 -6.51
C GLY A 33 1.96 7.21 -5.91
N THR A 34 1.72 7.76 -4.72
CA THR A 34 2.73 8.54 -4.00
C THR A 34 3.94 7.69 -3.65
N LEU A 35 3.69 6.46 -3.18
CA LEU A 35 4.78 5.52 -2.88
C LEU A 35 5.54 5.14 -4.14
N ASP A 36 4.84 4.90 -5.24
CA ASP A 36 5.45 4.54 -6.51
C ASP A 36 6.35 5.66 -7.06
N ALA A 37 5.96 6.92 -6.84
CA ALA A 37 6.79 8.05 -7.24
C ALA A 37 8.10 8.11 -6.45
N ARG A 38 8.10 7.70 -5.18
CA ARG A 38 9.29 7.64 -4.34
C ARG A 38 10.13 6.41 -4.61
N TRP A 39 9.48 5.28 -4.82
CA TRP A 39 10.13 3.99 -5.07
C TRP A 39 9.49 3.36 -6.30
N PRO A 40 9.98 3.70 -7.51
CA PRO A 40 9.40 3.18 -8.76
C PRO A 40 9.33 1.65 -8.77
N GLY A 41 8.17 1.13 -9.12
CA GLY A 41 7.90 -0.30 -9.13
C GLY A 41 7.00 -0.77 -7.99
N VAL A 42 6.75 0.09 -6.98
CA VAL A 42 5.87 -0.28 -5.87
C VAL A 42 4.48 -0.60 -6.37
N ARG A 43 3.92 0.21 -7.27
CA ARG A 43 2.59 -0.04 -7.80
C ARG A 43 2.51 -1.40 -8.51
N ASP A 44 3.53 -1.74 -9.29
CA ASP A 44 3.54 -3.02 -10.01
C ASP A 44 3.59 -4.22 -9.07
N ARG A 45 4.18 -4.05 -7.89
CA ARG A 45 4.22 -5.11 -6.88
C ARG A 45 2.89 -5.28 -6.17
N LEU A 46 2.11 -4.22 -6.05
CA LEU A 46 0.85 -4.23 -5.31
C LEU A 46 -0.37 -4.38 -6.20
N CYS A 47 -0.28 -3.96 -7.45
CA CYS A 47 -1.43 -3.90 -8.35
C CYS A 47 -1.18 -4.71 -9.61
N GLU A 48 -2.27 -5.25 -10.15
CA GLU A 48 -2.28 -5.89 -11.45
C GLU A 48 -2.64 -4.84 -12.48
N ARG A 49 -1.76 -4.60 -13.44
CA ARG A 49 -1.97 -3.61 -14.53
C ARG A 49 -2.36 -2.22 -14.01
N GLY A 50 -2.02 -1.92 -12.76
CA GLY A 50 -2.31 -0.63 -12.14
C GLY A 50 -3.78 -0.37 -11.82
N THR A 51 -4.68 -1.32 -12.06
CA THR A 51 -6.12 -1.11 -11.95
C THR A 51 -6.79 -1.86 -10.81
N ALA A 52 -6.13 -2.85 -10.23
CA ALA A 52 -6.68 -3.63 -9.13
C ALA A 52 -5.53 -4.14 -8.26
N LEU A 53 -5.81 -4.36 -6.98
CA LEU A 53 -4.83 -4.99 -6.09
C LEU A 53 -4.58 -6.42 -6.56
N ARG A 54 -3.34 -6.87 -6.43
CA ARG A 54 -3.00 -8.26 -6.73
C ARG A 54 -3.73 -9.19 -5.77
N GLU A 55 -4.04 -10.39 -6.23
CA GLU A 55 -4.82 -11.38 -5.49
C GLU A 55 -4.26 -11.66 -4.10
N PHE A 56 -2.94 -11.64 -3.95
CA PHE A 56 -2.28 -11.96 -2.68
C PHE A 56 -1.86 -10.73 -1.89
N ILE A 57 -2.47 -9.58 -2.18
CA ILE A 57 -2.22 -8.34 -1.43
C ILE A 57 -3.52 -7.91 -0.77
N ASN A 58 -3.46 -7.70 0.54
CA ASN A 58 -4.58 -7.16 1.30
C ASN A 58 -4.22 -5.77 1.81
N VAL A 59 -5.18 -4.86 1.74
CA VAL A 59 -5.03 -3.50 2.25
C VAL A 59 -6.13 -3.25 3.27
N TYR A 60 -5.74 -2.64 4.39
CA TYR A 60 -6.67 -2.23 5.44
C TYR A 60 -6.47 -0.74 5.70
N VAL A 61 -7.57 -0.01 5.75
CA VAL A 61 -7.57 1.40 6.14
C VAL A 61 -8.22 1.50 7.51
N ASP A 62 -7.46 1.93 8.49
CA ASP A 62 -7.90 2.04 9.89
C ASP A 62 -8.54 0.73 10.39
N GLY A 63 -7.96 -0.40 10.01
CA GLY A 63 -8.39 -1.71 10.45
C GLY A 63 -9.50 -2.34 9.63
N LEU A 64 -10.02 -1.67 8.61
CA LEU A 64 -11.09 -2.20 7.77
C LEU A 64 -10.56 -2.59 6.40
N PRO A 65 -11.04 -3.73 5.84
CA PRO A 65 -10.63 -4.15 4.50
C PRO A 65 -10.91 -3.05 3.48
N ALA A 66 -9.98 -2.86 2.55
CA ALA A 66 -10.04 -1.76 1.60
C ALA A 66 -9.66 -2.22 0.20
N ASP A 67 -10.04 -1.44 -0.79
CA ASP A 67 -9.60 -1.59 -2.17
C ASP A 67 -8.96 -0.29 -2.65
N LEU A 68 -8.64 -0.20 -3.94
CA LEU A 68 -7.97 0.98 -4.49
C LEU A 68 -8.83 2.24 -4.40
N GLN A 69 -10.14 2.12 -4.38
CA GLN A 69 -11.05 3.24 -4.34
C GLN A 69 -11.42 3.68 -2.93
N THR A 70 -11.01 2.93 -1.92
CA THR A 70 -11.34 3.26 -0.53
C THR A 70 -10.74 4.59 -0.13
N ALA A 71 -11.54 5.44 0.50
CA ALA A 71 -11.11 6.75 0.96
C ALA A 71 -10.07 6.62 2.08
N VAL A 72 -9.09 7.51 2.05
CA VAL A 72 -8.04 7.60 3.07
C VAL A 72 -8.07 9.03 3.62
N GLY A 73 -8.27 9.15 4.92
CA GLY A 73 -8.27 10.45 5.57
C GLY A 73 -6.88 10.88 6.02
N ALA A 74 -6.75 12.17 6.32
CA ALA A 74 -5.54 12.68 6.97
C ALA A 74 -5.42 11.98 8.33
N GLY A 75 -4.29 11.38 8.62
CA GLY A 75 -4.10 10.64 9.86
C GLY A 75 -4.57 9.20 9.82
N SER A 76 -5.14 8.73 8.72
CA SER A 76 -5.46 7.31 8.56
C SER A 76 -4.20 6.47 8.52
N THR A 77 -4.33 5.20 8.95
CA THR A 77 -3.26 4.22 8.81
C THR A 77 -3.67 3.22 7.72
N VAL A 78 -2.80 3.07 6.73
CA VAL A 78 -2.99 2.12 5.63
C VAL A 78 -2.02 0.97 5.83
N HIS A 79 -2.55 -0.22 6.13
CA HIS A 79 -1.75 -1.44 6.25
C HIS A 79 -1.78 -2.20 4.94
N ILE A 80 -0.60 -2.51 4.42
CA ILE A 80 -0.44 -3.34 3.23
C ILE A 80 0.18 -4.65 3.67
N LEU A 81 -0.51 -5.74 3.45
CA LEU A 81 -0.11 -7.06 3.93
C LEU A 81 -0.17 -8.08 2.79
N PRO A 82 0.81 -8.96 2.68
CA PRO A 82 0.68 -10.10 1.78
C PRO A 82 -0.32 -11.09 2.38
N ALA A 83 -1.18 -11.66 1.56
CA ALA A 83 -2.02 -12.76 1.99
C ALA A 83 -1.14 -14.01 2.10
N VAL A 84 -1.30 -14.75 3.19
CA VAL A 84 -0.58 -16.01 3.37
C VAL A 84 -1.40 -17.11 2.73
N ALA A 85 -0.92 -17.65 1.61
CA ALA A 85 -1.58 -18.75 0.94
C ALA A 85 -1.50 -20.01 1.80
N GLY A 86 -2.61 -20.69 1.93
CA GLY A 86 -2.67 -21.95 2.66
C GLY A 86 -2.82 -21.81 4.17
N GLY A 87 -3.09 -20.64 4.62
CA GLY A 87 -3.42 -20.39 6.02
C GLY A 87 -2.25 -20.30 6.94
#